data_7a66f4c3e35b3e7a1e718b8683b84a94
#
_entry.id   7a66f4c3e35b3e7a1e718b8683b84a94
#
_cell.length_a   1.000
_cell.length_b   1.000
_cell.length_c   1.000
_cell.angle_alpha   90.00
_cell.angle_beta   90.00
_cell.angle_gamma   90.00
#
_symmetry.space_group_name_H-M   'P 1'
#
loop_
_entity.id
_entity.type
_entity.pdbx_description
1 polymer ?
#
loop_
_entity_poly.entity_id
_entity_poly.type
_entity_poly.pdbx_seq_one_letter_code
_entity_poly.pdbx_strand_id
1 'polypeptide(L)'
;MRIFLIVSTLSFVISCAVNPVTGKQDFVMISENQEIQMGREYNAQILKQYPVYQDQILQEYVQSIGDSLALKSHRPELVYRFTVLDSPDINAFALPGGYIYINRGLMSYLSSEE
;
A
#
# COMPACT_ATOMS: atom_id res chain seq x y z
N MET A 1 35.47 -10.28 29.32
CA MET A 1 34.89 -11.04 29.74
C MET A 1 33.65 -10.63 30.15
N ARG A 2 33.39 -10.21 30.86
CA ARG A 2 32.24 -9.87 31.34
C ARG A 2 31.50 -9.11 30.43
N ILE A 3 31.88 -8.56 29.62
CA ILE A 3 31.24 -7.75 28.77
C ILE A 3 30.32 -8.38 27.95
N PHE A 4 30.60 -9.30 27.45
CA PHE A 4 29.80 -9.83 26.54
C PHE A 4 28.49 -10.14 26.89
N LEU A 5 28.30 -10.31 27.91
CA LEU A 5 27.10 -10.73 28.28
C LEU A 5 26.13 -9.80 27.85
N ILE A 6 26.36 -8.71 27.80
CA ILE A 6 25.48 -7.78 27.50
C ILE A 6 24.90 -7.96 26.27
N VAL A 7 25.57 -8.18 25.40
CA VAL A 7 25.11 -8.31 24.15
C VAL A 7 23.93 -9.06 24.00
N SER A 8 23.82 -10.00 24.58
CA SER A 8 22.71 -10.78 24.34
C SER A 8 21.46 -10.10 24.44
N THR A 9 21.39 -9.25 25.24
CA THR A 9 20.19 -8.66 25.42
C THR A 9 19.49 -8.23 24.24
N LEU A 10 20.03 -7.57 23.47
CA LEU A 10 19.36 -7.05 22.41
C LEU A 10 18.69 -7.98 21.60
N SER A 11 19.09 -9.02 21.51
CA SER A 11 18.43 -9.84 20.64
C SER A 11 16.99 -9.94 20.85
N PHE A 12 16.56 -9.98 21.99
CA PHE A 12 15.24 -10.25 22.13
C PHE A 12 14.37 -9.24 21.65
N VAL A 13 14.80 -8.26 21.55
CA VAL A 13 14.04 -7.22 21.18
C VAL A 13 13.45 -7.54 19.92
N ILE A 14 14.12 -7.86 19.03
CA ILE A 14 13.63 -8.13 17.81
C ILE A 14 12.60 -9.07 17.78
N SER A 15 12.70 -10.00 18.47
CA SER A 15 11.77 -10.98 18.39
C SER A 15 10.40 -10.47 18.45
N CYS A 16 10.18 -9.70 19.25
CA CYS A 16 8.86 -9.35 19.40
C CYS A 16 8.32 -8.85 18.17
N ALA A 17 8.97 -8.19 17.59
CA ALA A 17 8.45 -7.59 16.45
C ALA A 17 7.85 -8.54 15.60
N VAL A 18 8.33 -9.39 15.46
CA VAL A 18 7.84 -10.18 14.52
C VAL A 18 7.13 -11.18 14.61
N ASN A 19 6.87 -11.55 15.03
CA ASN A 19 6.18 -12.50 15.01
C ASN A 19 5.70 -12.73 13.78
N PRO A 20 6.31 -12.79 12.99
CA PRO A 20 5.96 -12.99 11.68
C PRO A 20 5.04 -14.10 11.56
N VAL A 21 5.29 -15.00 12.14
CA VAL A 21 4.52 -16.07 12.01
C VAL A 21 3.25 -15.75 12.47
N THR A 22 3.24 -15.08 13.47
CA THR A 22 2.01 -14.81 13.98
C THR A 22 1.77 -13.50 13.51
N GLY A 23 2.48 -13.08 12.64
CA GLY A 23 2.29 -11.79 12.15
C GLY A 23 0.85 -11.52 12.04
N LYS A 24 0.08 -12.42 11.69
CA LYS A 24 -1.28 -12.18 11.58
C LYS A 24 -1.84 -11.63 12.81
N GLN A 25 -1.33 -11.94 13.88
CA GLN A 25 -1.84 -11.43 15.02
C GLN A 25 -1.75 -10.01 15.08
N ASP A 26 -0.76 -9.44 14.59
CA ASP A 26 -0.58 -8.04 14.69
C ASP A 26 -1.70 -7.41 13.95
N PHE A 27 -2.12 -7.96 12.91
CA PHE A 27 -3.11 -7.35 12.17
C PHE A 27 -4.40 -7.40 12.90
N VAL A 28 -4.58 -8.35 13.64
CA VAL A 28 -5.79 -8.45 14.36
C VAL A 28 -5.97 -7.28 15.25
N MET A 29 -4.90 -6.63 15.61
CA MET A 29 -5.02 -5.53 16.53
C MET A 29 -5.66 -4.34 15.88
N ILE A 30 -5.76 -4.31 14.59
CA ILE A 30 -6.35 -3.18 13.91
C ILE A 30 -7.66 -3.56 13.27
N SER A 31 -8.72 -2.86 13.58
CA SER A 31 -10.01 -3.17 12.99
C SER A 31 -10.05 -2.66 11.56
N GLU A 32 -11.01 -3.12 10.81
CA GLU A 32 -11.13 -2.68 9.44
C GLU A 32 -11.43 -1.19 9.40
N ASN A 33 -12.21 -0.67 10.33
CA ASN A 33 -12.49 0.76 10.35
C ASN A 33 -11.23 1.56 10.61
N GLN A 34 -10.35 1.06 11.48
CA GLN A 34 -9.11 1.77 11.75
C GLN A 34 -8.21 1.72 10.53
N GLU A 35 -8.21 0.60 9.83
CA GLU A 35 -7.39 0.46 8.63
C GLU A 35 -7.85 1.47 7.58
N ILE A 36 -9.15 1.60 7.38
CA ILE A 36 -9.68 2.52 6.39
C ILE A 36 -9.37 3.96 6.79
N GLN A 37 -9.45 4.26 8.09
CA GLN A 37 -9.15 5.59 8.55
C GLN A 37 -7.69 5.94 8.32
N MET A 38 -6.79 5.00 8.58
CA MET A 38 -5.38 5.21 8.35
C MET A 38 -5.14 5.47 6.87
N GLY A 39 -5.78 4.68 6.02
CA GLY A 39 -5.60 4.87 4.59
C GLY A 39 -6.07 6.24 4.15
N ARG A 40 -7.18 6.70 4.72
CA ARG A 40 -7.71 7.99 4.34
C ARG A 40 -6.74 9.09 4.71
N GLU A 41 -6.10 8.99 5.87
CA GLU A 41 -5.14 10.00 6.29
C GLU A 41 -3.88 9.96 5.45
N TYR A 42 -3.38 8.76 5.15
CA TYR A 42 -2.19 8.66 4.34
C TYR A 42 -2.48 9.12 2.90
N ASN A 43 -3.69 8.83 2.40
CA ASN A 43 -4.04 9.25 1.05
C ASN A 43 -3.95 10.77 0.95
N ALA A 44 -4.41 11.49 1.96
CA ALA A 44 -4.35 12.94 1.93
C ALA A 44 -2.91 13.41 1.82
N GLN A 45 -2.00 12.72 2.53
CA GLN A 45 -0.59 13.10 2.48
C GLN A 45 0.04 12.76 1.13
N ILE A 46 -0.32 11.62 0.57
CA ILE A 46 0.22 11.22 -0.72
C ILE A 46 -0.19 12.22 -1.79
N LEU A 47 -1.43 12.65 -1.75
CA LEU A 47 -1.91 13.57 -2.79
C LEU A 47 -1.33 14.96 -2.65
N LYS A 48 -0.76 15.29 -1.48
CA LYS A 48 -0.09 16.56 -1.35
C LYS A 48 1.29 16.47 -1.99
N GLN A 49 1.87 15.28 -1.97
CA GLN A 49 3.22 15.09 -2.48
C GLN A 49 3.21 14.75 -3.96
N TYR A 50 2.22 13.99 -4.40
CA TYR A 50 2.15 13.55 -5.78
C TYR A 50 0.77 13.88 -6.30
N PRO A 51 0.63 14.85 -7.16
CA PRO A 51 -0.71 15.24 -7.64
C PRO A 51 -1.33 14.18 -8.52
N VAL A 52 -2.62 14.18 -8.58
CA VAL A 52 -3.35 13.25 -9.42
C VAL A 52 -3.11 13.63 -10.87
N TYR A 53 -2.86 12.66 -11.71
CA TYR A 53 -2.62 12.91 -13.12
C TYR A 53 -3.94 13.38 -13.74
N GLN A 54 -3.91 14.51 -14.40
CA GLN A 54 -5.15 15.13 -14.91
C GLN A 54 -5.58 14.51 -16.23
N ASP A 55 -6.18 13.36 -16.16
CA ASP A 55 -6.69 12.68 -17.35
C ASP A 55 -7.86 11.83 -16.84
N GLN A 56 -9.04 12.38 -16.89
CA GLN A 56 -10.21 11.74 -16.35
C GLN A 56 -10.51 10.39 -17.02
N ILE A 57 -10.33 10.31 -18.31
CA ILE A 57 -10.59 9.06 -19.01
C ILE A 57 -9.65 7.96 -18.54
N LEU A 58 -8.39 8.29 -18.35
CA LEU A 58 -7.44 7.31 -17.90
C LEU A 58 -7.75 6.89 -16.46
N GLN A 59 -8.13 7.84 -15.60
CA GLN A 59 -8.46 7.50 -14.23
C GLN A 59 -9.63 6.52 -14.20
N GLU A 60 -10.66 6.77 -14.99
CA GLU A 60 -11.81 5.90 -15.01
C GLU A 60 -11.49 4.53 -15.58
N TYR A 61 -10.62 4.50 -16.57
CA TYR A 61 -10.24 3.24 -17.20
C TYR A 61 -9.49 2.38 -16.18
N VAL A 62 -8.55 2.97 -15.48
CA VAL A 62 -7.75 2.23 -14.51
C VAL A 62 -8.66 1.76 -13.37
N GLN A 63 -9.59 2.60 -12.93
CA GLN A 63 -10.49 2.21 -11.87
C GLN A 63 -11.36 1.03 -12.31
N SER A 64 -11.83 1.03 -13.56
CA SER A 64 -12.68 -0.05 -14.01
C SER A 64 -11.93 -1.38 -14.08
N ILE A 65 -10.68 -1.35 -14.49
CA ILE A 65 -9.90 -2.56 -14.55
C ILE A 65 -9.64 -3.03 -13.12
N GLY A 66 -9.34 -2.10 -12.24
CA GLY A 66 -9.07 -2.41 -10.85
C GLY A 66 -10.28 -3.02 -10.18
N ASP A 67 -11.48 -2.50 -10.48
CA ASP A 67 -12.69 -3.02 -9.89
C ASP A 67 -12.91 -4.48 -10.30
N SER A 68 -12.59 -4.80 -11.55
CA SER A 68 -12.73 -6.18 -12.02
C SER A 68 -11.79 -7.10 -11.28
N LEU A 69 -10.58 -6.64 -11.02
CA LEU A 69 -9.61 -7.45 -10.31
C LEU A 69 -9.96 -7.57 -8.83
N ALA A 70 -10.51 -6.52 -8.26
CA ALA A 70 -10.86 -6.52 -6.85
C ALA A 70 -11.91 -7.57 -6.53
N LEU A 71 -12.81 -7.83 -7.45
CA LEU A 71 -13.82 -8.82 -7.22
C LEU A 71 -13.23 -10.21 -7.02
N LYS A 72 -12.04 -10.44 -7.55
CA LYS A 72 -11.39 -11.72 -7.43
C LYS A 72 -10.33 -11.74 -6.34
N SER A 73 -10.22 -10.65 -5.57
CA SER A 73 -9.20 -10.56 -4.56
C SER A 73 -9.64 -11.27 -3.29
N HIS A 74 -8.76 -11.32 -2.30
CA HIS A 74 -9.06 -11.95 -1.04
C HIS A 74 -10.02 -11.11 -0.21
N ARG A 75 -10.16 -9.84 -0.52
CA ARG A 75 -11.06 -8.97 0.24
C ARG A 75 -11.94 -8.20 -0.73
N PRO A 76 -12.86 -8.90 -1.40
CA PRO A 76 -13.69 -8.26 -2.41
C PRO A 76 -14.71 -7.27 -1.84
N GLU A 77 -14.93 -7.30 -0.53
CA GLU A 77 -15.87 -6.38 0.07
C GLU A 77 -15.26 -5.01 0.34
N LEU A 78 -13.95 -4.90 0.24
CA LEU A 78 -13.31 -3.62 0.52
C LEU A 78 -13.50 -2.71 -0.68
N VAL A 79 -13.62 -1.42 -0.44
CA VAL A 79 -13.75 -0.48 -1.54
C VAL A 79 -12.35 -0.09 -1.99
N TYR A 80 -11.99 -0.43 -3.20
CA TYR A 80 -10.67 -0.14 -3.72
C TYR A 80 -10.68 1.11 -4.57
N ARG A 81 -9.69 1.97 -4.38
CA ARG A 81 -9.60 3.21 -5.14
C ARG A 81 -8.26 3.22 -5.85
N PHE A 82 -8.32 3.23 -7.18
CA PHE A 82 -7.12 3.22 -8.00
C PHE A 82 -6.89 4.62 -8.55
N THR A 83 -5.74 5.18 -8.32
CA THR A 83 -5.43 6.54 -8.75
C THR A 83 -4.13 6.55 -9.53
N VAL A 84 -4.12 7.25 -10.67
CA VAL A 84 -2.88 7.43 -11.42
C VAL A 84 -2.29 8.74 -10.95
N LEU A 85 -1.04 8.71 -10.48
CA LEU A 85 -0.38 9.90 -9.98
C LEU A 85 0.50 10.50 -11.07
N ASP A 86 0.66 11.82 -11.02
CA ASP A 86 1.45 12.53 -12.01
C ASP A 86 2.91 12.46 -11.59
N SER A 87 3.53 11.34 -11.81
CA SER A 87 4.93 11.15 -11.48
C SER A 87 5.57 10.32 -12.60
N PRO A 88 6.76 10.66 -13.03
CA PRO A 88 7.41 9.92 -14.10
C PRO A 88 8.08 8.63 -13.64
N ASP A 89 8.08 8.39 -12.33
CA ASP A 89 8.73 7.19 -11.81
C ASP A 89 7.96 5.94 -12.19
N ILE A 90 8.69 4.85 -12.44
CA ILE A 90 8.07 3.59 -12.77
C ILE A 90 7.77 2.91 -11.45
N ASN A 91 6.60 3.09 -10.95
CA ASN A 91 6.27 2.58 -9.61
C ASN A 91 4.75 2.49 -9.42
N ALA A 92 4.36 1.63 -8.51
CA ALA A 92 2.98 1.50 -8.07
C ALA A 92 3.04 1.07 -6.61
N PHE A 93 2.11 1.48 -5.79
CA PHE A 93 2.12 1.10 -4.38
C PHE A 93 0.71 1.18 -3.80
N ALA A 94 0.54 0.61 -2.64
CA ALA A 94 -0.77 0.55 -2.00
C ALA A 94 -0.69 1.02 -0.57
N LEU A 95 -1.78 1.53 -0.06
CA LEU A 95 -1.90 1.91 1.33
C LEU A 95 -3.00 1.07 1.96
N PRO A 96 -3.07 1.01 3.26
CA PRO A 96 -4.13 0.26 3.92
C PRO A 96 -5.49 0.84 3.51
N GLY A 97 -6.51 0.03 3.56
CA GLY A 97 -7.84 0.51 3.29
C GLY A 97 -8.27 0.53 1.84
N GLY A 98 -7.49 -0.06 0.95
CA GLY A 98 -7.90 -0.18 -0.44
C GLY A 98 -7.43 0.91 -1.38
N TYR A 99 -6.49 1.74 -0.94
CA TYR A 99 -5.95 2.80 -1.80
C TYR A 99 -4.78 2.27 -2.60
N ILE A 100 -4.85 2.34 -3.91
CA ILE A 100 -3.80 1.84 -4.79
C ILE A 100 -3.40 2.93 -5.76
N TYR A 101 -2.10 3.14 -5.90
CA TYR A 101 -1.58 4.21 -6.74
C TYR A 101 -0.68 3.66 -7.83
N ILE A 102 -0.80 4.22 -9.03
CA ILE A 102 0.02 3.83 -10.16
C ILE A 102 0.58 5.12 -10.73
N ASN A 103 1.90 5.23 -10.82
CA ASN A 103 2.48 6.44 -11.38
C ASN A 103 2.32 6.42 -12.90
N ARG A 104 2.13 7.59 -13.51
CA ARG A 104 1.96 7.63 -14.95
C ARG A 104 3.20 7.09 -15.66
N GLY A 105 4.36 7.17 -15.00
CA GLY A 105 5.57 6.62 -15.58
C GLY A 105 5.48 5.12 -15.80
N LEU A 106 4.82 4.41 -14.88
CA LEU A 106 4.67 2.99 -15.02
C LEU A 106 3.68 2.70 -16.17
N MET A 107 2.62 3.50 -16.29
CA MET A 107 1.65 3.30 -17.36
C MET A 107 2.34 3.45 -18.71
N SER A 108 3.19 4.46 -18.85
CA SER A 108 3.89 4.68 -20.11
C SER A 108 4.86 3.53 -20.39
N TYR A 109 5.52 3.05 -19.36
CA TYR A 109 6.49 1.98 -19.53
C TYR A 109 5.79 0.72 -20.00
N LEU A 110 4.64 0.38 -19.40
CA LEU A 110 3.93 -0.81 -19.78
C LEU A 110 3.38 -0.71 -21.20
N SER A 111 2.94 0.47 -21.60
CA SER A 111 2.43 0.65 -22.94
C SER A 111 3.54 0.46 -23.96
N SER A 112 4.73 0.88 -23.64
CA SER A 112 5.82 0.79 -24.60
C SER A 112 6.38 -0.62 -24.72
N GLU A 113 6.01 -1.51 -23.83
CA GLU A 113 6.48 -2.86 -23.91
C GLU A 113 5.64 -3.69 -24.85
N GLU A 114 4.55 -3.21 -25.31
CA GLU A 114 3.78 -3.91 -26.27
C GLU A 114 4.22 -3.58 -27.64
#